data_bbf3e549a0e2308a5ee3ea1762c28b80
#
_entry.id   bbf3e549a0e2308a5ee3ea1762c28b80
#
_cell.length_a   1.000
_cell.length_b   1.000
_cell.length_c   1.000
_cell.angle_alpha   90.00
_cell.angle_beta   90.00
_cell.angle_gamma   90.00
#
_symmetry.space_group_name_H-M   'P 1'
#
loop_
_entity.id
_entity.type
_entity.pdbx_description
1 polymer ?
#
loop_
_entity_poly.entity_id
_entity_poly.type
_entity_poly.pdbx_seq_one_letter_code
_entity_poly.pdbx_strand_id
1 'polypeptide(L)'
;MSERRLWGWLGPDHADPLANAPMAERWLAQLFGLEKLTPTPPVELDTAGVTPSRLDGAMRAALEKALPSGSVSYDPADRAAASLGQSYPDQLQRRAGRVAKPVDGLAMPASHDEAQALLDAAARTGFRVSVSGGASSVTGALDVQSGKPVVACSMLKMNRVLAISQTNHVLTAGPGAFLPDIETALAQKGLTLGHFPQSFHGATLGGSIAANGAGQRSDLYGRIADNLISVRMATPSGEWRSEPFRHAAAGPWLGGLAAGSEGLFGIITEATVRLHERRSQIKDIAWMAPDFGAAMEAARHIAQSEARIAMVRISDAAETGFLGGFRLARAGRSRPAFVERAVLAFKRAPANPCLVIIGMESNHGHSDVDFAVIRRAMKMAGAVLLGEGPGRSWQKSRFEAPHLREALMARGLGVDTYETAANWSALPALHVAVTRALQDAAGKTGVKAAVFCHLSHSYADGACLYFTAAFPRAADEHGQWLTLKKAATDAILANGGALSHHHGMGADHAPWAKQANGEKSLSVLASLARSFDPQGIMATGLHTALPNGG
;
A
#
# COMPACT_ATOMS: atom_id res chain seq x y z
N MET A 1 21.86 -6.22 2.55
CA MET A 1 20.71 -5.57 1.89
C MET A 1 20.87 -5.84 0.40
N SER A 2 19.87 -6.41 -0.28
CA SER A 2 19.87 -6.40 -1.73
C SER A 2 19.98 -4.95 -2.17
N GLU A 3 20.80 -4.64 -3.15
CA GLU A 3 20.98 -3.31 -3.71
C GLU A 3 19.62 -2.77 -4.19
N ARG A 4 18.89 -2.08 -3.31
CA ARG A 4 17.70 -1.35 -3.71
C ARG A 4 18.15 -0.20 -4.61
N ARG A 5 17.59 -0.14 -5.79
CA ARG A 5 17.70 1.08 -6.60
C ARG A 5 17.09 2.23 -5.81
N LEU A 6 17.74 3.39 -5.82
CA LEU A 6 17.19 4.58 -5.17
C LEU A 6 15.75 4.87 -5.65
N TRP A 7 15.43 4.57 -6.89
CA TRP A 7 14.19 4.94 -7.59
C TRP A 7 13.27 3.74 -7.92
N GLY A 8 13.43 2.56 -7.33
CA GLY A 8 12.63 1.40 -7.67
C GLY A 8 12.08 0.65 -6.45
N TRP A 9 11.08 -0.18 -6.69
CA TRP A 9 10.49 -1.06 -5.68
C TRP A 9 11.39 -2.24 -5.34
N LEU A 10 12.14 -2.73 -6.34
CA LEU A 10 13.00 -3.90 -6.22
C LEU A 10 14.38 -3.64 -6.84
N GLY A 11 15.31 -4.53 -6.54
CA GLY A 11 16.69 -4.45 -7.01
C GLY A 11 16.87 -4.47 -8.54
N PRO A 12 18.14 -4.40 -9.01
CA PRO A 12 18.47 -4.23 -10.43
C PRO A 12 17.98 -5.35 -11.34
N ASP A 13 17.62 -6.51 -10.81
CA ASP A 13 17.29 -7.71 -11.59
C ASP A 13 15.84 -7.74 -12.12
N HIS A 14 15.01 -6.74 -11.79
CA HIS A 14 13.63 -6.69 -12.30
C HIS A 14 13.62 -6.12 -13.72
N ALA A 15 13.25 -6.97 -14.67
CA ALA A 15 13.14 -6.57 -16.07
C ALA A 15 12.01 -5.55 -16.27
N ASP A 16 12.27 -4.54 -17.09
CA ASP A 16 11.25 -3.60 -17.55
C ASP A 16 10.13 -4.36 -18.26
N PRO A 17 8.87 -4.33 -17.76
CA PRO A 17 7.76 -5.05 -18.38
C PRO A 17 7.40 -4.54 -19.78
N LEU A 18 7.94 -3.40 -20.22
CA LEU A 18 7.80 -2.83 -21.56
C LEU A 18 9.07 -3.00 -22.40
N ALA A 19 10.12 -3.65 -21.90
CA ALA A 19 11.31 -3.95 -22.69
C ALA A 19 10.92 -4.76 -23.93
N ASN A 20 11.37 -4.33 -25.11
CA ASN A 20 11.11 -4.97 -26.40
C ASN A 20 9.61 -5.11 -26.74
N ALA A 21 8.74 -4.19 -26.27
CA ALA A 21 7.32 -4.19 -26.53
C ALA A 21 6.85 -2.94 -27.33
N PRO A 22 7.36 -2.71 -28.57
CA PRO A 22 7.08 -1.47 -29.32
C PRO A 22 5.60 -1.29 -29.67
N MET A 23 4.83 -2.37 -29.80
CA MET A 23 3.38 -2.26 -29.97
C MET A 23 2.68 -1.79 -28.71
N ALA A 24 3.13 -2.20 -27.52
CA ALA A 24 2.58 -1.70 -26.27
C ALA A 24 2.89 -0.21 -26.08
N GLU A 25 4.08 0.25 -26.41
CA GLU A 25 4.43 1.67 -26.36
C GLU A 25 3.59 2.52 -27.33
N ARG A 26 3.40 2.07 -28.57
CA ARG A 26 2.51 2.74 -29.53
C ARG A 26 1.07 2.77 -29.04
N TRP A 27 0.57 1.67 -28.51
CA TRP A 27 -0.78 1.57 -27.99
C TRP A 27 -0.98 2.53 -26.80
N LEU A 28 0.00 2.61 -25.88
CA LEU A 28 -0.01 3.56 -24.78
C LEU A 28 0.01 5.01 -25.29
N ALA A 29 0.88 5.35 -26.24
CA ALA A 29 0.91 6.69 -26.82
C ALA A 29 -0.48 7.08 -27.40
N GLN A 30 -1.11 6.20 -28.15
CA GLN A 30 -2.46 6.42 -28.70
C GLN A 30 -3.53 6.60 -27.61
N LEU A 31 -3.44 5.85 -26.50
CA LEU A 31 -4.37 5.96 -25.37
C LEU A 31 -4.40 7.39 -24.80
N PHE A 32 -3.24 8.04 -24.75
CA PHE A 32 -3.08 9.40 -24.24
C PHE A 32 -3.14 10.49 -25.32
N GLY A 33 -3.35 10.12 -26.60
CA GLY A 33 -3.36 11.07 -27.72
C GLY A 33 -1.98 11.64 -28.05
N LEU A 34 -0.91 10.90 -27.71
CA LEU A 34 0.47 11.27 -27.99
C LEU A 34 0.95 10.64 -29.31
N GLU A 35 1.82 11.32 -30.03
CA GLU A 35 2.48 10.75 -31.22
C GLU A 35 3.41 9.60 -30.81
N LYS A 36 4.19 9.81 -29.74
CA LYS A 36 5.09 8.82 -29.14
C LYS A 36 5.27 9.07 -27.66
N LEU A 37 5.70 8.05 -26.92
CA LEU A 37 6.14 8.20 -25.52
C LEU A 37 7.52 8.85 -25.49
N THR A 38 7.77 9.68 -24.47
CA THR A 38 9.05 10.37 -24.28
C THR A 38 9.90 9.61 -23.28
N PRO A 39 11.06 9.06 -23.66
CA PRO A 39 11.95 8.43 -22.69
C PRO A 39 12.38 9.43 -21.59
N THR A 40 12.16 9.06 -20.35
CA THR A 40 12.55 9.83 -19.17
C THR A 40 13.15 8.88 -18.12
N PRO A 41 14.35 8.35 -18.40
CA PRO A 41 15.02 7.44 -17.47
C PRO A 41 15.30 8.16 -16.14
N PRO A 42 15.36 7.42 -15.01
CA PRO A 42 15.77 8.01 -13.75
C PRO A 42 17.22 8.48 -13.81
N VAL A 43 17.50 9.56 -13.09
CA VAL A 43 18.85 10.11 -12.92
C VAL A 43 19.50 9.46 -11.69
N GLU A 44 20.78 9.22 -11.72
CA GLU A 44 21.53 8.75 -10.54
C GLU A 44 21.53 9.81 -9.44
N LEU A 45 21.65 9.36 -8.19
CA LEU A 45 21.68 10.25 -7.05
C LEU A 45 22.91 11.16 -7.10
N ASP A 46 22.68 12.46 -7.10
CA ASP A 46 23.73 13.44 -6.83
C ASP A 46 24.06 13.47 -5.33
N THR A 47 25.02 12.65 -4.92
CA THR A 47 25.45 12.56 -3.52
C THR A 47 26.11 13.85 -3.03
N ALA A 48 26.73 14.63 -3.92
CA ALA A 48 27.34 15.92 -3.58
C ALA A 48 26.28 17.00 -3.31
N GLY A 49 25.11 16.90 -3.96
CA GLY A 49 23.97 17.79 -3.74
C GLY A 49 23.12 17.44 -2.51
N VAL A 50 23.41 16.35 -1.79
CA VAL A 50 22.69 16.00 -0.55
C VAL A 50 23.11 16.97 0.56
N THR A 51 22.14 17.71 1.09
CA THR A 51 22.37 18.71 2.16
C THR A 51 23.15 18.11 3.33
N PRO A 52 24.19 18.80 3.86
CA PRO A 52 24.93 18.33 5.01
C PRO A 52 24.06 18.00 6.22
N SER A 53 24.47 17.00 7.02
CA SER A 53 23.77 16.63 8.26
C SER A 53 23.82 17.79 9.25
N ARG A 54 22.67 18.08 9.87
CA ARG A 54 22.51 19.10 10.92
C ARG A 54 22.81 18.56 12.33
N LEU A 55 23.15 17.27 12.46
CA LEU A 55 23.55 16.68 13.75
C LEU A 55 24.89 17.29 14.21
N ASP A 56 24.88 17.90 15.39
CA ASP A 56 26.10 18.41 16.03
C ASP A 56 26.93 17.29 16.68
N GLY A 57 28.09 17.67 17.25
CA GLY A 57 29.01 16.72 17.87
C GLY A 57 28.39 15.96 19.07
N ALA A 58 27.54 16.62 19.85
CA ALA A 58 26.88 16.00 21.02
C ALA A 58 25.81 15.00 20.59
N MET A 59 25.03 15.33 19.56
CA MET A 59 24.02 14.43 18.96
C MET A 59 24.68 13.18 18.37
N ARG A 60 25.78 13.34 17.61
CA ARG A 60 26.53 12.22 17.02
C ARG A 60 27.12 11.31 18.10
N ALA A 61 27.80 11.89 19.09
CA ALA A 61 28.35 11.13 20.21
C ALA A 61 27.28 10.37 21.00
N ALA A 62 26.09 10.96 21.19
CA ALA A 62 24.97 10.28 21.85
C ALA A 62 24.43 9.10 21.02
N LEU A 63 24.32 9.25 19.69
CA LEU A 63 23.93 8.18 18.76
C LEU A 63 24.94 7.02 18.74
N GLU A 64 26.23 7.34 18.64
CA GLU A 64 27.30 6.35 18.60
C GLU A 64 27.49 5.61 19.94
N LYS A 65 27.12 6.26 21.05
CA LYS A 65 27.07 5.61 22.37
C LYS A 65 25.84 4.73 22.52
N ALA A 66 24.71 5.10 21.92
CA ALA A 66 23.43 4.37 22.04
C ALA A 66 23.39 3.08 21.22
N LEU A 67 24.16 3.01 20.12
CA LEU A 67 24.09 1.92 19.15
C LEU A 67 25.48 1.31 18.91
N PRO A 68 25.56 -0.01 18.62
CA PRO A 68 26.81 -0.66 18.24
C PRO A 68 27.48 -0.01 17.04
N SER A 69 28.82 -0.14 16.97
CA SER A 69 29.60 0.30 15.80
C SER A 69 29.04 -0.30 14.51
N GLY A 70 28.92 0.54 13.45
CA GLY A 70 28.31 0.15 12.17
C GLY A 70 26.77 0.09 12.15
N SER A 71 26.11 0.55 13.22
CA SER A 71 24.65 0.68 13.26
C SER A 71 24.16 2.11 12.98
N VAL A 72 25.08 3.05 12.79
CA VAL A 72 24.78 4.45 12.42
C VAL A 72 25.51 4.78 11.12
N SER A 73 24.83 5.46 10.20
CA SER A 73 25.43 6.00 8.98
C SER A 73 25.10 7.48 8.82
N TYR A 74 26.11 8.24 8.39
CA TYR A 74 25.97 9.64 7.98
C TYR A 74 26.26 9.83 6.49
N ASP A 75 26.45 8.72 5.78
CA ASP A 75 26.72 8.74 4.34
C ASP A 75 25.57 9.41 3.57
N PRO A 76 25.86 10.33 2.64
CA PRO A 76 24.81 11.03 1.88
C PRO A 76 23.86 10.12 1.13
N ALA A 77 24.32 9.00 0.56
CA ALA A 77 23.47 8.06 -0.18
C ALA A 77 22.55 7.30 0.76
N ASP A 78 23.04 6.85 1.93
CA ASP A 78 22.22 6.18 2.94
C ASP A 78 21.15 7.11 3.49
N ARG A 79 21.50 8.38 3.77
CA ARG A 79 20.57 9.39 4.25
C ARG A 79 19.48 9.69 3.22
N ALA A 80 19.86 9.86 1.96
CA ALA A 80 18.92 10.07 0.86
C ALA A 80 17.98 8.87 0.68
N ALA A 81 18.52 7.66 0.71
CA ALA A 81 17.73 6.43 0.58
C ALA A 81 16.71 6.25 1.72
N ALA A 82 17.07 6.66 2.95
CA ALA A 82 16.25 6.54 4.14
C ALA A 82 15.17 7.63 4.28
N SER A 83 15.20 8.67 3.42
CA SER A 83 14.33 9.85 3.54
C SER A 83 12.98 9.69 2.89
N LEU A 84 12.81 8.77 1.93
CA LEU A 84 11.66 8.72 1.05
C LEU A 84 11.00 7.33 1.06
N GLY A 85 9.67 7.33 0.97
CA GLY A 85 8.85 6.16 0.70
C GLY A 85 8.67 5.90 -0.80
N GLN A 86 7.43 5.59 -1.19
CA GLN A 86 7.03 5.26 -2.56
C GLN A 86 5.82 6.10 -3.02
N SER A 87 5.51 7.22 -2.34
CA SER A 87 4.48 8.15 -2.82
C SER A 87 4.87 8.73 -4.19
N TYR A 88 3.91 9.34 -4.89
CA TYR A 88 4.23 9.94 -6.19
C TYR A 88 5.26 11.07 -6.06
N PRO A 89 5.17 12.00 -5.09
CA PRO A 89 6.22 12.99 -4.83
C PRO A 89 7.57 12.37 -4.49
N ASP A 90 7.61 11.28 -3.70
CA ASP A 90 8.85 10.56 -3.40
C ASP A 90 9.49 10.03 -4.69
N GLN A 91 8.68 9.46 -5.58
CA GLN A 91 9.17 8.94 -6.86
C GLN A 91 9.71 10.03 -7.77
N LEU A 92 9.08 11.21 -7.80
CA LEU A 92 9.59 12.34 -8.56
C LEU A 92 11.00 12.75 -8.07
N GLN A 93 11.20 12.85 -6.75
CA GLN A 93 12.50 13.18 -6.16
C GLN A 93 13.55 12.12 -6.46
N ARG A 94 13.24 10.84 -6.21
CA ARG A 94 14.13 9.70 -6.46
C ARG A 94 14.57 9.62 -7.92
N ARG A 95 13.63 9.79 -8.85
CA ARG A 95 13.89 9.74 -10.28
C ARG A 95 14.68 10.94 -10.81
N ALA A 96 14.55 12.08 -10.15
CA ALA A 96 15.36 13.27 -10.44
C ALA A 96 16.77 13.20 -9.81
N GLY A 97 17.11 12.12 -9.10
CA GLY A 97 18.40 11.98 -8.42
C GLY A 97 18.61 13.00 -7.29
N ARG A 98 17.52 13.54 -6.73
CA ARG A 98 17.58 14.60 -5.71
C ARG A 98 16.60 14.31 -4.57
N VAL A 99 17.01 14.59 -3.35
CA VAL A 99 16.17 14.52 -2.15
C VAL A 99 16.14 15.90 -1.52
N ALA A 100 14.96 16.54 -1.52
CA ALA A 100 14.82 17.92 -1.08
C ALA A 100 15.14 18.11 0.42
N LYS A 101 14.78 17.13 1.24
CA LYS A 101 14.97 17.15 2.69
C LYS A 101 15.50 15.79 3.16
N PRO A 102 16.80 15.53 2.98
CA PRO A 102 17.39 14.29 3.45
C PRO A 102 17.41 14.26 4.98
N VAL A 103 17.19 13.09 5.57
CA VAL A 103 17.40 12.87 7.00
C VAL A 103 18.85 13.15 7.38
N ASP A 104 19.10 13.48 8.64
CA ASP A 104 20.40 13.91 9.12
C ASP A 104 21.34 12.74 9.50
N GLY A 105 20.76 11.54 9.68
CA GLY A 105 21.47 10.28 9.93
C GLY A 105 20.55 9.09 9.75
N LEU A 106 21.14 7.89 9.62
CA LEU A 106 20.45 6.61 9.59
C LEU A 106 20.92 5.77 10.78
N ALA A 107 19.98 5.30 11.59
CA ALA A 107 20.18 4.38 12.72
C ALA A 107 19.51 3.03 12.42
N MET A 108 20.18 1.93 12.77
CA MET A 108 19.73 0.56 12.50
C MET A 108 19.82 -0.29 13.78
N PRO A 109 18.89 -0.12 14.74
CA PRO A 109 18.88 -0.94 15.95
C PRO A 109 18.57 -2.40 15.61
N ALA A 110 19.18 -3.33 16.34
CA ALA A 110 18.97 -4.77 16.21
C ALA A 110 18.22 -5.40 17.39
N SER A 111 17.93 -4.61 18.43
CA SER A 111 17.19 -5.05 19.63
C SER A 111 16.24 -3.96 20.13
N HIS A 112 15.34 -4.35 21.04
CA HIS A 112 14.48 -3.41 21.76
C HIS A 112 15.30 -2.38 22.56
N ASP A 113 16.32 -2.86 23.24
CA ASP A 113 17.14 -2.01 24.12
C ASP A 113 17.91 -0.96 23.30
N GLU A 114 18.40 -1.34 22.11
CA GLU A 114 19.02 -0.41 21.17
C GLU A 114 18.03 0.63 20.63
N ALA A 115 16.79 0.20 20.32
CA ALA A 115 15.73 1.12 19.88
C ALA A 115 15.36 2.10 21.01
N GLN A 116 15.27 1.63 22.26
CA GLN A 116 15.03 2.48 23.42
C GLN A 116 16.20 3.45 23.66
N ALA A 117 17.44 2.96 23.60
CA ALA A 117 18.63 3.79 23.76
C ALA A 117 18.74 4.91 22.69
N LEU A 118 18.29 4.63 21.45
CA LEU A 118 18.17 5.65 20.40
C LEU A 118 17.17 6.76 20.78
N LEU A 119 15.97 6.38 21.30
CA LEU A 119 14.97 7.36 21.75
C LEU A 119 15.46 8.17 22.95
N ASP A 120 16.15 7.52 23.91
CA ASP A 120 16.76 8.19 25.06
C ASP A 120 17.87 9.17 24.63
N ALA A 121 18.65 8.84 23.59
CA ALA A 121 19.65 9.74 23.02
C ALA A 121 18.97 10.96 22.37
N ALA A 122 17.88 10.73 21.62
CA ALA A 122 17.09 11.79 21.02
C ALA A 122 16.48 12.73 22.08
N ALA A 123 15.94 12.17 23.18
CA ALA A 123 15.39 12.94 24.30
C ALA A 123 16.43 13.84 24.97
N ARG A 124 17.64 13.34 25.14
CA ARG A 124 18.73 14.10 25.79
C ARG A 124 19.33 15.19 24.92
N THR A 125 19.38 14.99 23.60
CA THR A 125 20.14 15.87 22.71
C THR A 125 19.29 16.66 21.72
N GLY A 126 18.00 16.33 21.56
CA GLY A 126 17.02 17.15 20.87
C GLY A 126 16.85 16.87 19.37
N PHE A 127 17.41 15.80 18.79
CA PHE A 127 17.03 15.36 17.45
C PHE A 127 15.71 14.58 17.48
N ARG A 128 15.07 14.42 16.31
CA ARG A 128 13.84 13.63 16.14
C ARG A 128 14.14 12.30 15.46
N VAL A 129 13.23 11.33 15.62
CA VAL A 129 13.37 9.97 15.07
C VAL A 129 12.18 9.66 14.16
N SER A 130 12.47 9.33 12.90
CA SER A 130 11.50 8.81 11.92
C SER A 130 11.72 7.31 11.72
N VAL A 131 10.67 6.50 11.75
CA VAL A 131 10.77 5.03 11.72
C VAL A 131 10.36 4.47 10.38
N SER A 132 11.14 3.52 9.86
CA SER A 132 10.81 2.79 8.65
C SER A 132 11.07 1.29 8.77
N GLY A 133 10.20 0.49 8.15
CA GLY A 133 10.43 -0.91 7.82
C GLY A 133 10.89 -1.03 6.38
N GLY A 134 10.02 -1.56 5.53
CA GLY A 134 10.27 -1.70 4.10
C GLY A 134 10.23 -0.42 3.27
N ALA A 135 9.90 0.74 3.82
CA ALA A 135 9.74 2.02 3.13
C ALA A 135 8.82 1.95 1.88
N SER A 136 7.76 1.14 1.97
CA SER A 136 6.82 0.89 0.87
C SER A 136 5.56 1.79 0.91
N SER A 137 5.46 2.72 1.87
CA SER A 137 4.35 3.67 1.96
C SER A 137 4.22 4.51 0.69
N VAL A 138 2.98 4.69 0.24
CA VAL A 138 2.62 5.47 -0.97
C VAL A 138 1.90 6.78 -0.64
N THR A 139 1.88 7.21 0.63
CA THR A 139 1.16 8.40 1.12
C THR A 139 2.06 9.40 1.83
N GLY A 140 3.38 9.37 1.59
CA GLY A 140 4.31 10.30 2.23
C GLY A 140 4.48 10.10 3.74
N ALA A 141 4.36 8.85 4.25
CA ALA A 141 4.52 8.58 5.68
C ALA A 141 5.93 8.92 6.20
N LEU A 142 6.94 8.91 5.33
CA LEU A 142 8.31 9.30 5.62
C LEU A 142 8.63 10.76 5.26
N ASP A 143 7.69 11.51 4.69
CA ASP A 143 7.86 12.96 4.48
C ASP A 143 7.68 13.70 5.81
N VAL A 144 8.81 13.88 6.49
CA VAL A 144 8.85 14.49 7.82
C VAL A 144 9.20 15.97 7.71
N GLN A 145 8.30 16.82 8.17
CA GLN A 145 8.55 18.25 8.31
C GLN A 145 9.09 18.52 9.73
N SER A 146 10.35 18.97 9.84
CA SER A 146 10.96 19.25 11.14
C SER A 146 11.99 20.37 11.07
N GLY A 147 11.88 21.35 11.99
CA GLY A 147 12.92 22.34 12.23
C GLY A 147 14.15 21.77 12.94
N LYS A 148 14.02 20.63 13.64
CA LYS A 148 15.10 19.91 14.31
C LYS A 148 15.74 18.88 13.39
N PRO A 149 16.99 18.44 13.64
CA PRO A 149 17.58 17.29 12.93
C PRO A 149 16.72 16.04 13.08
N VAL A 150 16.70 15.19 12.03
CA VAL A 150 15.92 13.94 11.97
C VAL A 150 16.86 12.77 11.70
N VAL A 151 16.81 11.76 12.56
CA VAL A 151 17.48 10.47 12.34
C VAL A 151 16.44 9.45 11.89
N ALA A 152 16.65 8.85 10.71
CA ALA A 152 15.86 7.71 10.27
C ALA A 152 16.23 6.46 11.07
N CYS A 153 15.24 5.79 11.63
CA CYS A 153 15.38 4.52 12.33
C CYS A 153 14.88 3.39 11.42
N SER A 154 15.78 2.62 10.84
CA SER A 154 15.45 1.47 10.00
C SER A 154 15.37 0.20 10.83
N MET A 155 14.19 -0.46 10.79
CA MET A 155 13.96 -1.68 11.55
C MET A 155 14.47 -2.96 10.86
N LEU A 156 15.15 -2.84 9.73
CA LEU A 156 15.55 -3.99 8.90
C LEU A 156 16.55 -4.95 9.56
N LYS A 157 17.25 -4.55 10.63
CA LYS A 157 18.07 -5.46 11.45
C LYS A 157 17.23 -6.29 12.44
N MET A 158 16.00 -5.87 12.76
CA MET A 158 15.07 -6.62 13.62
C MET A 158 14.12 -7.49 12.78
N ASN A 159 14.68 -8.36 11.95
CA ASN A 159 13.98 -9.12 10.91
C ASN A 159 13.75 -10.61 11.23
N ARG A 160 13.92 -11.02 12.47
CA ARG A 160 13.84 -12.43 12.86
C ARG A 160 12.40 -12.85 13.17
N VAL A 161 12.04 -14.06 12.73
CA VAL A 161 10.93 -14.82 13.31
C VAL A 161 11.39 -15.34 14.67
N LEU A 162 10.72 -14.91 15.74
CA LEU A 162 11.09 -15.22 17.12
C LEU A 162 10.42 -16.51 17.60
N ALA A 163 9.14 -16.68 17.32
CA ALA A 163 8.39 -17.88 17.68
C ALA A 163 7.23 -18.14 16.72
N ILE A 164 6.93 -19.43 16.48
CA ILE A 164 5.73 -19.90 15.79
C ILE A 164 5.08 -20.96 16.65
N SER A 165 3.87 -20.71 17.14
CA SER A 165 3.06 -21.68 17.89
C SER A 165 2.00 -22.29 16.97
N GLN A 166 2.15 -23.58 16.62
CA GLN A 166 1.14 -24.30 15.85
C GLN A 166 -0.12 -24.57 16.69
N THR A 167 0.02 -24.75 18.01
CA THR A 167 -1.13 -24.97 18.91
C THR A 167 -2.02 -23.74 19.02
N ASN A 168 -1.39 -22.55 19.11
CA ASN A 168 -2.14 -21.28 19.29
C ASN A 168 -2.41 -20.57 17.95
N HIS A 169 -1.86 -21.06 16.84
CA HIS A 169 -1.87 -20.39 15.54
C HIS A 169 -1.41 -18.94 15.65
N VAL A 170 -0.22 -18.71 16.21
CA VAL A 170 0.36 -17.37 16.34
C VAL A 170 1.82 -17.34 15.91
N LEU A 171 2.24 -16.20 15.40
CA LEU A 171 3.61 -15.84 15.07
C LEU A 171 4.02 -14.66 15.94
N THR A 172 5.21 -14.73 16.55
CA THR A 172 5.90 -13.57 17.11
C THR A 172 7.14 -13.30 16.28
N ALA A 173 7.30 -12.06 15.79
CA ALA A 173 8.42 -11.67 14.96
C ALA A 173 8.85 -10.22 15.18
N GLY A 174 10.08 -9.91 14.79
CA GLY A 174 10.60 -8.56 14.73
C GLY A 174 9.92 -7.73 13.63
N PRO A 175 9.81 -6.40 13.80
CA PRO A 175 9.07 -5.52 12.90
C PRO A 175 9.69 -5.40 11.50
N GLY A 176 10.99 -5.65 11.37
CA GLY A 176 11.73 -5.63 10.09
C GLY A 176 11.64 -6.93 9.29
N ALA A 177 10.95 -7.97 9.79
CA ALA A 177 10.76 -9.21 9.06
C ALA A 177 9.92 -8.96 7.80
N PHE A 178 10.46 -9.32 6.63
CA PHE A 178 9.74 -9.20 5.37
C PHE A 178 8.64 -10.25 5.25
N LEU A 179 7.52 -9.86 4.65
CA LEU A 179 6.38 -10.76 4.48
C LEU A 179 6.71 -12.04 3.70
N PRO A 180 7.52 -12.03 2.61
CA PRO A 180 7.94 -13.25 1.93
C PRO A 180 8.73 -14.22 2.83
N ASP A 181 9.60 -13.70 3.70
CA ASP A 181 10.41 -14.53 4.61
C ASP A 181 9.52 -15.17 5.68
N ILE A 182 8.56 -14.40 6.22
CA ILE A 182 7.53 -14.90 7.14
C ILE A 182 6.73 -16.02 6.48
N GLU A 183 6.18 -15.80 5.28
CA GLU A 183 5.37 -16.81 4.57
C GLU A 183 6.19 -18.06 4.25
N THR A 184 7.48 -17.91 3.92
CA THR A 184 8.39 -19.04 3.70
C THR A 184 8.58 -19.88 4.96
N ALA A 185 8.79 -19.25 6.11
CA ALA A 185 8.92 -19.94 7.40
C ALA A 185 7.62 -20.64 7.83
N LEU A 186 6.47 -19.98 7.59
CA LEU A 186 5.14 -20.50 7.93
C LEU A 186 4.73 -21.68 7.03
N ALA A 187 5.07 -21.62 5.75
CA ALA A 187 4.74 -22.68 4.78
C ALA A 187 5.29 -24.05 5.19
N GLN A 188 6.49 -24.09 5.82
CA GLN A 188 7.10 -25.31 6.34
C GLN A 188 6.29 -25.96 7.47
N LYS A 189 5.37 -25.20 8.08
CA LYS A 189 4.50 -25.64 9.18
C LYS A 189 3.03 -25.77 8.77
N GLY A 190 2.73 -25.66 7.47
CA GLY A 190 1.36 -25.67 6.95
C GLY A 190 0.53 -24.45 7.35
N LEU A 191 1.18 -23.34 7.68
CA LEU A 191 0.56 -22.10 8.14
C LEU A 191 0.79 -20.94 7.16
N THR A 192 0.01 -19.89 7.28
CA THR A 192 0.13 -18.62 6.57
C THR A 192 -0.32 -17.46 7.46
N LEU A 193 0.28 -16.29 7.29
CA LEU A 193 -0.26 -15.03 7.83
C LEU A 193 -1.48 -14.57 7.01
N GLY A 194 -1.51 -14.91 5.72
CA GLY A 194 -2.60 -14.53 4.81
C GLY A 194 -2.61 -13.06 4.42
N HIS A 195 -1.58 -12.31 4.79
CA HIS A 195 -1.46 -10.88 4.49
C HIS A 195 -0.61 -10.65 3.25
N PHE A 196 -1.25 -10.41 2.11
CA PHE A 196 -0.62 -10.27 0.80
C PHE A 196 -0.90 -8.87 0.19
N PRO A 197 -0.32 -7.77 0.72
CA PRO A 197 -0.49 -6.45 0.12
C PRO A 197 0.15 -6.37 -1.27
N GLN A 198 -0.18 -5.35 -2.06
CA GLN A 198 0.44 -5.11 -3.36
C GLN A 198 1.97 -4.96 -3.25
N SER A 199 2.43 -4.40 -2.12
CA SER A 199 3.85 -4.22 -1.77
C SER A 199 4.53 -5.46 -1.17
N PHE A 200 3.95 -6.65 -1.28
CA PHE A 200 4.34 -7.88 -0.57
C PHE A 200 5.86 -8.11 -0.50
N HIS A 201 6.55 -7.98 -1.62
CA HIS A 201 8.00 -8.20 -1.68
C HIS A 201 8.85 -7.15 -0.95
N GLY A 202 8.29 -5.97 -0.71
CA GLY A 202 8.97 -4.85 -0.03
C GLY A 202 8.39 -4.51 1.33
N ALA A 203 7.29 -5.13 1.74
CA ALA A 203 6.63 -4.84 3.01
C ALA A 203 7.19 -5.68 4.16
N THR A 204 7.29 -5.06 5.33
CA THR A 204 7.67 -5.73 6.58
C THR A 204 6.47 -5.83 7.53
N LEU A 205 6.54 -6.73 8.51
CA LEU A 205 5.47 -6.92 9.49
C LEU A 205 5.13 -5.62 10.23
N GLY A 206 6.14 -4.96 10.82
CA GLY A 206 5.93 -3.72 11.56
C GLY A 206 5.42 -2.58 10.70
N GLY A 207 5.91 -2.46 9.46
CA GLY A 207 5.41 -1.48 8.48
C GLY A 207 3.95 -1.73 8.09
N SER A 208 3.57 -3.00 7.88
CA SER A 208 2.18 -3.37 7.60
C SER A 208 1.24 -3.03 8.76
N ILE A 209 1.66 -3.28 10.01
CA ILE A 209 0.91 -2.91 11.21
C ILE A 209 0.79 -1.38 11.32
N ALA A 210 1.91 -0.67 11.23
CA ALA A 210 1.95 0.78 11.35
C ALA A 210 1.07 1.50 10.29
N ALA A 211 0.97 0.95 9.07
CA ALA A 211 0.10 1.48 8.02
C ALA A 211 -1.35 0.95 8.08
N ASN A 212 -1.66 0.00 8.96
CA ASN A 212 -2.95 -0.70 9.01
C ASN A 212 -3.37 -1.28 7.65
N GLY A 213 -2.42 -1.94 6.98
CA GLY A 213 -2.58 -2.42 5.62
C GLY A 213 -3.62 -3.53 5.45
N ALA A 214 -4.11 -3.70 4.22
CA ALA A 214 -4.92 -4.84 3.80
C ALA A 214 -4.20 -5.66 2.71
N GLY A 215 -4.45 -6.96 2.69
CA GLY A 215 -3.91 -7.87 1.68
C GLY A 215 -4.98 -8.28 0.67
N GLN A 216 -4.56 -8.71 -0.51
CA GLN A 216 -5.46 -9.11 -1.61
C GLN A 216 -6.39 -10.30 -1.27
N ARG A 217 -6.17 -10.97 -0.14
CA ARG A 217 -6.98 -12.09 0.38
C ARG A 217 -7.64 -11.74 1.73
N SER A 218 -7.74 -10.43 2.04
CA SER A 218 -8.27 -9.98 3.34
C SER A 218 -9.74 -10.33 3.56
N ASP A 219 -10.52 -10.62 2.52
CA ASP A 219 -11.91 -11.07 2.65
C ASP A 219 -11.98 -12.41 3.43
N LEU A 220 -10.93 -13.26 3.32
CA LEU A 220 -10.82 -14.50 4.07
C LEU A 220 -9.98 -14.38 5.35
N TYR A 221 -8.82 -13.73 5.24
CA TYR A 221 -7.80 -13.73 6.30
C TYR A 221 -7.86 -12.50 7.21
N GLY A 222 -8.69 -11.52 6.89
CA GLY A 222 -8.74 -10.24 7.59
C GLY A 222 -7.58 -9.30 7.18
N ARG A 223 -7.65 -8.08 7.67
CA ARG A 223 -6.60 -7.06 7.58
C ARG A 223 -5.49 -7.37 8.60
N ILE A 224 -4.37 -6.67 8.51
CA ILE A 224 -3.29 -6.86 9.49
C ILE A 224 -3.74 -6.54 10.91
N ALA A 225 -4.59 -5.51 11.11
CA ALA A 225 -5.17 -5.17 12.41
C ALA A 225 -6.07 -6.27 12.97
N ASP A 226 -6.80 -7.00 12.12
CA ASP A 226 -7.66 -8.11 12.53
C ASP A 226 -6.83 -9.29 13.04
N ASN A 227 -5.62 -9.45 12.51
CA ASN A 227 -4.68 -10.49 12.90
C ASN A 227 -3.71 -10.07 14.01
N LEU A 228 -3.62 -8.79 14.34
CA LEU A 228 -2.77 -8.30 15.42
C LEU A 228 -3.29 -8.80 16.78
N ILE A 229 -2.41 -9.39 17.59
CA ILE A 229 -2.71 -9.84 18.95
C ILE A 229 -2.06 -8.91 19.97
N SER A 230 -0.74 -8.71 19.87
CA SER A 230 -0.01 -7.86 20.80
C SER A 230 1.23 -7.23 20.15
N VAL A 231 1.70 -6.15 20.76
CA VAL A 231 2.93 -5.46 20.36
C VAL A 231 3.79 -5.15 21.57
N ARG A 232 5.11 -5.08 21.34
CA ARG A 232 6.09 -4.44 22.19
C ARG A 232 6.65 -3.24 21.46
N MET A 233 6.70 -2.09 22.13
CA MET A 233 7.19 -0.85 21.54
C MET A 233 8.22 -0.19 22.46
N ALA A 234 9.27 0.37 21.87
CA ALA A 234 10.08 1.40 22.51
C ALA A 234 9.41 2.75 22.27
N THR A 235 9.17 3.51 23.32
CA THR A 235 8.56 4.84 23.23
C THR A 235 9.42 5.87 23.94
N PRO A 236 9.29 7.16 23.61
CA PRO A 236 9.99 8.20 24.36
C PRO A 236 9.71 8.23 25.88
N SER A 237 8.55 7.67 26.30
CA SER A 237 8.19 7.51 27.72
C SER A 237 8.65 6.17 28.33
N GLY A 238 9.39 5.34 27.59
CA GLY A 238 9.86 4.02 27.99
C GLY A 238 9.17 2.87 27.26
N GLU A 239 9.45 1.65 27.69
CA GLU A 239 8.85 0.45 27.09
C GLU A 239 7.33 0.43 27.29
N TRP A 240 6.60 0.10 26.24
CA TRP A 240 5.19 -0.22 26.29
C TRP A 240 4.91 -1.60 25.70
N ARG A 241 4.12 -2.40 26.40
CA ARG A 241 3.59 -3.69 25.93
C ARG A 241 2.08 -3.69 26.01
N SER A 242 1.44 -4.10 24.94
CA SER A 242 0.00 -4.37 24.98
C SER A 242 -0.29 -5.71 25.67
N GLU A 243 -1.56 -5.92 26.00
CA GLU A 243 -2.04 -7.18 26.56
C GLU A 243 -1.68 -8.35 25.63
N PRO A 244 -1.23 -9.51 26.18
CA PRO A 244 -0.83 -10.65 25.36
C PRO A 244 -2.01 -11.44 24.78
N PHE A 245 -3.24 -11.13 25.22
CA PHE A 245 -4.45 -11.80 24.78
C PHE A 245 -5.55 -10.78 24.44
N ARG A 246 -5.89 -10.72 23.14
CA ARG A 246 -6.79 -9.69 22.59
C ARG A 246 -8.23 -9.77 23.12
N HIS A 247 -8.72 -10.97 23.47
CA HIS A 247 -10.11 -11.22 23.85
C HIS A 247 -10.34 -11.10 25.36
N ALA A 248 -9.72 -10.10 25.99
CA ALA A 248 -9.91 -9.76 27.41
C ALA A 248 -10.95 -8.62 27.53
N ALA A 249 -11.78 -8.70 28.58
CA ALA A 249 -12.75 -7.67 28.93
C ALA A 249 -12.25 -6.75 30.05
N ALA A 250 -10.94 -6.49 30.11
CA ALA A 250 -10.28 -5.69 31.14
C ALA A 250 -10.07 -4.22 30.72
N GLY A 251 -11.01 -3.66 29.98
CA GLY A 251 -10.94 -2.32 29.39
C GLY A 251 -10.82 -2.35 27.86
N PRO A 252 -10.66 -1.17 27.22
CA PRO A 252 -10.42 -1.10 25.79
C PRO A 252 -9.12 -1.81 25.40
N TRP A 253 -9.13 -2.55 24.31
CA TRP A 253 -7.91 -3.17 23.78
C TRP A 253 -6.97 -2.11 23.18
N LEU A 254 -5.92 -1.76 23.95
CA LEU A 254 -4.97 -0.72 23.56
C LEU A 254 -3.96 -1.20 22.49
N GLY A 255 -3.74 -2.51 22.33
CA GLY A 255 -2.86 -3.05 21.29
C GLY A 255 -3.23 -2.56 19.88
N GLY A 256 -4.50 -2.24 19.66
CA GLY A 256 -5.00 -1.64 18.42
C GLY A 256 -4.42 -0.28 18.07
N LEU A 257 -3.88 0.47 19.04
CA LEU A 257 -3.24 1.76 18.79
C LEU A 257 -2.00 1.66 17.90
N ALA A 258 -1.35 0.49 17.86
CA ALA A 258 -0.20 0.27 16.98
C ALA A 258 -0.60 0.21 15.49
N ALA A 259 -1.83 -0.28 15.19
CA ALA A 259 -2.32 -0.38 13.83
C ALA A 259 -2.75 1.00 13.30
N GLY A 260 -2.09 1.46 12.23
CA GLY A 260 -2.31 2.79 11.66
C GLY A 260 -1.62 3.93 12.42
N SER A 261 -0.71 3.60 13.34
CA SER A 261 0.05 4.62 14.09
C SER A 261 1.11 5.34 13.26
N GLU A 262 1.58 4.75 12.18
CA GLU A 262 2.64 5.28 11.32
C GLU A 262 3.87 5.79 12.08
N GLY A 263 4.19 5.19 13.24
CA GLY A 263 5.31 5.61 14.10
C GLY A 263 4.99 6.75 15.07
N LEU A 264 3.74 7.20 15.17
CA LEU A 264 3.33 8.33 16.02
C LEU A 264 3.61 8.10 17.51
N PHE A 265 3.48 6.86 17.99
CA PHE A 265 3.60 6.51 19.42
C PHE A 265 4.97 5.95 19.81
N GLY A 266 5.84 5.66 18.83
CA GLY A 266 7.14 5.05 19.06
C GLY A 266 7.50 3.99 18.02
N ILE A 267 8.43 3.13 18.38
CA ILE A 267 9.04 2.11 17.54
C ILE A 267 8.47 0.73 17.92
N ILE A 268 7.73 0.08 17.03
CA ILE A 268 7.37 -1.34 17.20
C ILE A 268 8.66 -2.15 17.18
N THR A 269 8.92 -2.93 18.24
CA THR A 269 10.11 -3.77 18.35
C THR A 269 9.81 -5.26 18.29
N GLU A 270 8.56 -5.65 18.58
CA GLU A 270 8.05 -7.00 18.46
C GLU A 270 6.55 -6.96 18.18
N ALA A 271 6.05 -7.90 17.39
CA ALA A 271 4.63 -8.06 17.17
C ALA A 271 4.24 -9.54 17.18
N THR A 272 3.10 -9.85 17.80
CA THR A 272 2.45 -11.15 17.76
C THR A 272 1.18 -11.05 16.94
N VAL A 273 1.05 -11.92 15.94
CA VAL A 273 -0.07 -11.95 15.00
C VAL A 273 -0.68 -13.34 14.90
N ARG A 274 -1.99 -13.40 14.62
CA ARG A 274 -2.73 -14.62 14.34
C ARG A 274 -2.27 -15.21 13.02
N LEU A 275 -2.27 -16.55 12.97
CA LEU A 275 -2.00 -17.34 11.78
C LEU A 275 -3.26 -18.10 11.37
N HIS A 276 -3.24 -18.53 10.13
CA HIS A 276 -4.26 -19.36 9.51
C HIS A 276 -3.63 -20.64 8.96
N GLU A 277 -4.42 -21.69 8.83
CA GLU A 277 -3.99 -22.86 8.08
C GLU A 277 -3.77 -22.50 6.62
N ARG A 278 -2.65 -22.90 6.07
CA ARG A 278 -2.38 -22.76 4.64
C ARG A 278 -3.30 -23.66 3.85
N ARG A 279 -4.04 -23.07 2.94
CA ARG A 279 -4.98 -23.81 2.10
C ARG A 279 -4.28 -24.29 0.84
N SER A 280 -4.54 -25.56 0.50
CA SER A 280 -3.89 -26.25 -0.63
C SER A 280 -4.60 -26.03 -1.96
N GLN A 281 -5.90 -25.79 -1.91
CA GLN A 281 -6.73 -25.58 -3.11
C GLN A 281 -7.10 -24.12 -3.24
N ILE A 282 -6.60 -23.48 -4.30
CA ILE A 282 -6.87 -22.09 -4.64
C ILE A 282 -7.55 -22.07 -6.00
N LYS A 283 -8.73 -21.48 -6.08
CA LYS A 283 -9.47 -21.27 -7.34
C LYS A 283 -9.84 -19.80 -7.46
N ASP A 284 -9.32 -19.17 -8.49
CA ASP A 284 -9.69 -17.82 -8.90
C ASP A 284 -10.53 -17.91 -10.17
N ILE A 285 -11.84 -17.80 -10.02
CA ILE A 285 -12.81 -17.95 -11.11
C ILE A 285 -13.20 -16.58 -11.62
N ALA A 286 -13.25 -16.43 -12.93
CA ALA A 286 -13.55 -15.17 -13.58
C ALA A 286 -14.91 -15.18 -14.29
N TRP A 287 -15.57 -14.03 -14.25
CA TRP A 287 -16.80 -13.71 -14.99
C TRP A 287 -16.64 -12.39 -15.73
N MET A 288 -17.52 -12.19 -16.71
CA MET A 288 -17.69 -10.91 -17.38
C MET A 288 -19.08 -10.38 -17.06
N ALA A 289 -19.17 -9.34 -16.25
CA ALA A 289 -20.42 -8.67 -15.92
C ALA A 289 -20.77 -7.62 -16.99
N PRO A 290 -22.06 -7.29 -17.18
CA PRO A 290 -22.51 -6.35 -18.19
C PRO A 290 -22.06 -4.91 -17.93
N ASP A 291 -21.94 -4.53 -16.66
CA ASP A 291 -21.48 -3.23 -16.21
C ASP A 291 -21.00 -3.30 -14.76
N PHE A 292 -20.42 -2.19 -14.27
CA PHE A 292 -19.83 -2.11 -12.94
C PHE A 292 -20.89 -2.14 -11.82
N GLY A 293 -22.08 -1.57 -12.05
CA GLY A 293 -23.17 -1.57 -11.08
C GLY A 293 -23.71 -2.97 -10.81
N ALA A 294 -23.95 -3.73 -11.88
CA ALA A 294 -24.39 -5.13 -11.79
C ALA A 294 -23.32 -6.01 -11.08
N ALA A 295 -22.04 -5.76 -11.36
CA ALA A 295 -20.95 -6.46 -10.71
C ALA A 295 -20.85 -6.13 -9.21
N MET A 296 -21.00 -4.85 -8.83
CA MET A 296 -21.04 -4.41 -7.42
C MET A 296 -22.20 -5.04 -6.65
N GLU A 297 -23.38 -5.11 -7.27
CA GLU A 297 -24.55 -5.73 -6.65
C GLU A 297 -24.34 -7.24 -6.40
N ALA A 298 -23.71 -7.94 -7.34
CA ALA A 298 -23.34 -9.34 -7.13
C ALA A 298 -22.31 -9.48 -5.99
N ALA A 299 -21.29 -8.61 -5.92
CA ALA A 299 -20.31 -8.60 -4.85
C ALA A 299 -20.96 -8.35 -3.48
N ARG A 300 -21.90 -7.41 -3.40
CA ARG A 300 -22.69 -7.15 -2.19
C ARG A 300 -23.43 -8.38 -1.74
N HIS A 301 -24.16 -9.05 -2.63
CA HIS A 301 -24.89 -10.29 -2.30
C HIS A 301 -23.96 -11.38 -1.79
N ILE A 302 -22.76 -11.51 -2.38
CA ILE A 302 -21.76 -12.50 -1.94
C ILE A 302 -21.23 -12.12 -0.55
N ALA A 303 -20.82 -10.85 -0.35
CA ALA A 303 -20.26 -10.37 0.91
C ALA A 303 -21.26 -10.42 2.09
N GLN A 304 -22.57 -10.31 1.80
CA GLN A 304 -23.65 -10.40 2.79
C GLN A 304 -24.19 -11.82 2.97
N SER A 305 -23.62 -12.79 2.27
CA SER A 305 -23.95 -14.22 2.41
C SER A 305 -23.00 -14.93 3.37
N GLU A 306 -23.26 -16.21 3.62
CA GLU A 306 -22.37 -17.07 4.39
C GLU A 306 -21.24 -17.69 3.55
N ALA A 307 -21.13 -17.34 2.26
CA ALA A 307 -20.13 -17.89 1.37
C ALA A 307 -18.72 -17.42 1.80
N ARG A 308 -17.84 -18.39 1.96
CA ARG A 308 -16.42 -18.12 2.35
C ARG A 308 -15.59 -17.88 1.10
N ILE A 309 -15.34 -16.62 0.82
CA ILE A 309 -14.51 -16.19 -0.29
C ILE A 309 -13.18 -15.62 0.22
N ALA A 310 -12.14 -15.75 -0.56
CA ALA A 310 -10.84 -15.19 -0.23
C ALA A 310 -10.64 -13.78 -0.83
N MET A 311 -11.36 -13.50 -1.92
CA MET A 311 -11.24 -12.24 -2.64
C MET A 311 -12.42 -12.03 -3.58
N VAL A 312 -12.93 -10.81 -3.66
CA VAL A 312 -13.66 -10.30 -4.81
C VAL A 312 -12.85 -9.17 -5.43
N ARG A 313 -12.60 -9.25 -6.73
CA ARG A 313 -12.02 -8.16 -7.50
C ARG A 313 -12.88 -7.88 -8.73
N ILE A 314 -13.32 -6.64 -8.88
CA ILE A 314 -14.11 -6.19 -10.03
C ILE A 314 -13.37 -5.05 -10.69
N SER A 315 -12.92 -5.25 -11.91
CA SER A 315 -12.37 -4.17 -12.75
C SER A 315 -13.53 -3.48 -13.49
N ASP A 316 -13.59 -2.16 -13.45
CA ASP A 316 -14.55 -1.41 -14.25
C ASP A 316 -14.27 -1.58 -15.76
N ALA A 317 -15.14 -1.03 -16.61
CA ALA A 317 -14.99 -1.18 -18.06
C ALA A 317 -13.69 -0.57 -18.58
N ALA A 318 -13.21 0.52 -17.98
CA ALA A 318 -11.97 1.18 -18.36
C ALA A 318 -10.75 0.32 -18.00
N GLU A 319 -10.67 -0.21 -16.75
CA GLU A 319 -9.59 -1.12 -16.33
C GLU A 319 -9.63 -2.42 -17.14
N THR A 320 -10.83 -3.00 -17.36
CA THR A 320 -11.02 -4.22 -18.17
C THR A 320 -10.50 -4.03 -19.59
N GLY A 321 -10.85 -2.91 -20.22
CA GLY A 321 -10.40 -2.55 -21.56
C GLY A 321 -8.89 -2.34 -21.62
N PHE A 322 -8.32 -1.63 -20.62
CA PHE A 322 -6.88 -1.41 -20.50
C PHE A 322 -6.12 -2.74 -20.37
N LEU A 323 -6.51 -3.60 -19.44
CA LEU A 323 -5.85 -4.89 -19.21
C LEU A 323 -5.88 -5.77 -20.47
N GLY A 324 -7.03 -5.82 -21.17
CA GLY A 324 -7.17 -6.54 -22.42
C GLY A 324 -6.30 -5.99 -23.55
N GLY A 325 -6.36 -4.68 -23.79
CA GLY A 325 -5.59 -3.98 -24.82
C GLY A 325 -4.08 -4.05 -24.57
N PHE A 326 -3.65 -3.81 -23.33
CA PHE A 326 -2.25 -3.87 -22.94
C PHE A 326 -1.66 -5.29 -23.11
N ARG A 327 -2.39 -6.33 -22.69
CA ARG A 327 -1.99 -7.73 -22.89
C ARG A 327 -1.79 -8.05 -24.37
N LEU A 328 -2.71 -7.63 -25.22
CA LEU A 328 -2.62 -7.84 -26.68
C LEU A 328 -1.42 -7.10 -27.27
N ALA A 329 -1.25 -5.84 -26.91
CA ALA A 329 -0.17 -5.00 -27.42
C ALA A 329 1.21 -5.52 -26.98
N ARG A 330 1.35 -6.00 -25.74
CA ARG A 330 2.57 -6.69 -25.27
C ARG A 330 2.87 -7.98 -26.04
N ALA A 331 1.83 -8.71 -26.43
CA ALA A 331 1.96 -9.92 -27.27
C ALA A 331 2.20 -9.61 -28.76
N GLY A 332 2.41 -8.35 -29.13
CA GLY A 332 2.61 -7.94 -30.53
C GLY A 332 1.34 -8.10 -31.38
N ARG A 333 0.14 -8.02 -30.79
CA ARG A 333 -1.15 -8.26 -31.46
C ARG A 333 -2.06 -7.04 -31.31
N SER A 334 -2.70 -6.65 -32.39
CA SER A 334 -3.68 -5.57 -32.43
C SER A 334 -5.12 -6.04 -32.14
N ARG A 335 -5.38 -7.32 -32.29
CA ARG A 335 -6.71 -7.92 -32.14
C ARG A 335 -6.64 -9.25 -31.38
N PRO A 336 -7.69 -9.64 -30.64
CA PRO A 336 -7.81 -10.97 -30.05
C PRO A 336 -7.67 -12.07 -31.12
N ALA A 337 -7.16 -13.25 -30.75
CA ALA A 337 -7.15 -14.39 -31.66
C ALA A 337 -8.58 -14.73 -32.10
N PHE A 338 -8.69 -15.37 -33.26
CA PHE A 338 -10.00 -15.79 -33.81
C PHE A 338 -10.80 -16.59 -32.77
N VAL A 339 -10.16 -17.54 -32.06
CA VAL A 339 -10.79 -18.34 -31.00
C VAL A 339 -11.27 -17.47 -29.85
N GLU A 340 -10.47 -16.49 -29.39
CA GLU A 340 -10.86 -15.54 -28.32
C GLU A 340 -12.06 -14.70 -28.77
N ARG A 341 -12.07 -14.22 -30.00
CA ARG A 341 -13.19 -13.46 -30.60
C ARG A 341 -14.45 -14.31 -30.69
N ALA A 342 -14.32 -15.55 -31.16
CA ALA A 342 -15.43 -16.48 -31.27
C ALA A 342 -16.02 -16.81 -29.90
N VAL A 343 -15.19 -17.02 -28.87
CA VAL A 343 -15.64 -17.25 -27.50
C VAL A 343 -16.36 -16.02 -26.92
N LEU A 344 -15.85 -14.81 -27.13
CA LEU A 344 -16.49 -13.57 -26.69
C LEU A 344 -17.84 -13.35 -27.41
N ALA A 345 -17.89 -13.56 -28.71
CA ALA A 345 -19.10 -13.44 -29.51
C ALA A 345 -20.14 -14.50 -29.12
N PHE A 346 -19.71 -15.75 -28.97
CA PHE A 346 -20.58 -16.86 -28.55
C PHE A 346 -21.16 -16.62 -27.15
N LYS A 347 -20.36 -16.08 -26.22
CA LYS A 347 -20.79 -15.72 -24.87
C LYS A 347 -21.53 -14.39 -24.79
N ARG A 348 -21.83 -13.74 -25.92
CA ARG A 348 -22.52 -12.45 -26.00
C ARG A 348 -21.92 -11.42 -25.04
N ALA A 349 -20.62 -11.15 -25.20
CA ALA A 349 -19.90 -10.19 -24.37
C ALA A 349 -20.65 -8.83 -24.34
N PRO A 350 -20.86 -8.23 -23.17
CA PRO A 350 -21.57 -6.96 -23.03
C PRO A 350 -20.81 -5.79 -23.67
N ALA A 351 -21.51 -4.67 -23.88
CA ALA A 351 -20.90 -3.48 -24.51
C ALA A 351 -19.87 -2.78 -23.60
N ASN A 352 -20.09 -2.78 -22.28
CA ASN A 352 -19.20 -2.19 -21.26
C ASN A 352 -18.74 -3.26 -20.25
N PRO A 353 -17.98 -4.26 -20.71
CA PRO A 353 -17.71 -5.45 -19.91
C PRO A 353 -16.82 -5.13 -18.72
N CYS A 354 -17.18 -5.65 -17.55
CA CYS A 354 -16.43 -5.56 -16.31
C CYS A 354 -15.92 -6.94 -15.92
N LEU A 355 -14.60 -7.09 -15.81
CA LEU A 355 -13.99 -8.34 -15.39
C LEU A 355 -14.17 -8.52 -13.87
N VAL A 356 -14.76 -9.65 -13.48
CA VAL A 356 -14.90 -10.05 -12.08
C VAL A 356 -14.05 -11.27 -11.83
N ILE A 357 -13.23 -11.27 -10.78
CA ILE A 357 -12.48 -12.43 -10.31
C ILE A 357 -12.88 -12.69 -8.86
N ILE A 358 -13.32 -13.90 -8.56
CA ILE A 358 -13.66 -14.34 -7.20
C ILE A 358 -12.73 -15.47 -6.82
N GLY A 359 -11.98 -15.25 -5.74
CA GLY A 359 -11.03 -16.22 -5.19
C GLY A 359 -11.68 -17.04 -4.08
N MET A 360 -11.46 -18.33 -4.15
CA MET A 360 -11.83 -19.31 -3.10
C MET A 360 -10.61 -20.11 -2.69
N GLU A 361 -10.48 -20.39 -1.40
CA GLU A 361 -9.40 -21.19 -0.85
C GLU A 361 -9.94 -22.23 0.13
N SER A 362 -9.49 -23.49 0.03
CA SER A 362 -9.98 -24.62 0.84
C SER A 362 -8.92 -25.69 1.03
N ASN A 363 -9.03 -26.49 2.11
CA ASN A 363 -8.26 -27.72 2.32
C ASN A 363 -9.05 -29.00 1.96
N HIS A 364 -10.39 -28.92 1.96
CA HIS A 364 -11.29 -30.09 1.81
C HIS A 364 -12.14 -30.02 0.54
N GLY A 365 -11.67 -29.34 -0.49
CA GLY A 365 -12.47 -29.00 -1.66
C GLY A 365 -13.26 -27.70 -1.43
N HIS A 366 -13.68 -27.08 -2.52
CA HIS A 366 -14.57 -25.92 -2.41
C HIS A 366 -15.95 -26.44 -2.08
N SER A 367 -16.62 -25.80 -1.10
CA SER A 367 -17.98 -26.20 -0.78
C SER A 367 -18.88 -25.92 -1.99
N ASP A 368 -19.67 -26.88 -2.39
CA ASP A 368 -20.67 -26.71 -3.46
C ASP A 368 -21.65 -25.58 -3.10
N VAL A 369 -21.87 -25.34 -1.82
CA VAL A 369 -22.71 -24.25 -1.30
C VAL A 369 -22.08 -22.90 -1.61
N ASP A 370 -20.79 -22.68 -1.31
CA ASP A 370 -20.12 -21.40 -1.61
C ASP A 370 -20.16 -21.11 -3.11
N PHE A 371 -19.84 -22.10 -3.93
CA PHE A 371 -19.88 -21.95 -5.38
C PHE A 371 -21.29 -21.70 -5.91
N ALA A 372 -22.31 -22.34 -5.32
CA ALA A 372 -23.71 -22.14 -5.71
C ALA A 372 -24.16 -20.69 -5.40
N VAL A 373 -23.79 -20.15 -4.25
CA VAL A 373 -24.08 -18.74 -3.88
C VAL A 373 -23.43 -17.79 -4.87
N ILE A 374 -22.12 -17.94 -5.13
CA ILE A 374 -21.38 -17.11 -6.08
C ILE A 374 -22.02 -17.20 -7.48
N ARG A 375 -22.28 -18.40 -7.97
CA ARG A 375 -22.88 -18.61 -9.29
C ARG A 375 -24.26 -18.00 -9.41
N ARG A 376 -25.07 -18.07 -8.34
CA ARG A 376 -26.40 -17.44 -8.30
C ARG A 376 -26.29 -15.92 -8.38
N ALA A 377 -25.45 -15.29 -7.56
CA ALA A 377 -25.24 -13.86 -7.57
C ALA A 377 -24.74 -13.35 -8.93
N MET A 378 -23.76 -14.02 -9.52
CA MET A 378 -23.21 -13.69 -10.84
C MET A 378 -24.24 -13.88 -11.96
N LYS A 379 -25.10 -14.92 -11.88
CA LYS A 379 -26.19 -15.13 -12.82
C LYS A 379 -27.25 -14.03 -12.73
N MET A 380 -27.62 -13.61 -11.52
CA MET A 380 -28.56 -12.51 -11.29
C MET A 380 -28.05 -11.19 -11.87
N ALA A 381 -26.75 -10.94 -11.79
CA ALA A 381 -26.07 -9.81 -12.41
C ALA A 381 -25.93 -9.93 -13.95
N GLY A 382 -26.43 -10.99 -14.57
CA GLY A 382 -26.27 -11.21 -16.01
C GLY A 382 -24.86 -11.51 -16.45
N ALA A 383 -23.96 -11.89 -15.53
CA ALA A 383 -22.57 -12.13 -15.82
C ALA A 383 -22.33 -13.47 -16.51
N VAL A 384 -21.36 -13.50 -17.42
CA VAL A 384 -20.96 -14.66 -18.21
C VAL A 384 -19.72 -15.30 -17.59
N LEU A 385 -19.74 -16.59 -17.32
CA LEU A 385 -18.61 -17.33 -16.77
C LEU A 385 -17.48 -17.46 -17.80
N LEU A 386 -16.28 -16.98 -17.45
CA LEU A 386 -15.06 -17.13 -18.25
C LEU A 386 -14.21 -18.35 -17.84
N GLY A 387 -14.39 -18.84 -16.62
CA GLY A 387 -13.59 -19.92 -16.02
C GLY A 387 -12.35 -19.42 -15.28
N GLU A 388 -11.38 -20.30 -15.05
CA GLU A 388 -10.21 -19.99 -14.20
C GLU A 388 -9.05 -19.31 -14.93
N GLY A 389 -9.06 -19.27 -16.26
CA GLY A 389 -7.93 -18.75 -17.08
C GLY A 389 -7.49 -17.32 -16.67
N PRO A 390 -8.40 -16.33 -16.66
CA PRO A 390 -8.06 -14.97 -16.24
C PRO A 390 -7.61 -14.89 -14.79
N GLY A 391 -8.22 -15.67 -13.87
CA GLY A 391 -7.85 -15.72 -12.47
C GLY A 391 -6.42 -16.26 -12.27
N ARG A 392 -6.04 -17.35 -12.95
CA ARG A 392 -4.66 -17.86 -12.95
C ARG A 392 -3.65 -16.84 -13.51
N SER A 393 -4.04 -16.09 -14.54
CA SER A 393 -3.19 -15.04 -15.09
C SER A 393 -2.99 -13.92 -14.05
N TRP A 394 -4.05 -13.48 -13.41
CA TRP A 394 -3.98 -12.48 -12.35
C TRP A 394 -3.10 -12.95 -11.19
N GLN A 395 -3.26 -14.18 -10.72
CA GLN A 395 -2.48 -14.72 -9.60
C GLN A 395 -0.96 -14.70 -9.88
N LYS A 396 -0.56 -14.93 -11.12
CA LYS A 396 0.86 -14.88 -11.52
C LYS A 396 1.44 -13.47 -11.50
N SER A 397 0.63 -12.46 -11.80
CA SER A 397 1.08 -11.07 -11.97
C SER A 397 0.57 -10.11 -10.89
N ARG A 398 -0.05 -10.63 -9.85
CA ARG A 398 -0.75 -9.79 -8.84
C ARG A 398 0.15 -8.82 -8.06
N PHE A 399 1.45 -8.99 -8.09
CA PHE A 399 2.43 -8.10 -7.45
C PHE A 399 3.23 -7.26 -8.45
N GLU A 400 2.90 -7.32 -9.76
CA GLU A 400 3.69 -6.67 -10.82
C GLU A 400 3.29 -5.20 -11.09
N ALA A 401 2.17 -4.73 -10.54
CA ALA A 401 1.70 -3.36 -10.81
C ALA A 401 2.72 -2.26 -10.45
N PRO A 402 3.49 -2.34 -9.34
CA PRO A 402 4.53 -1.36 -9.05
C PRO A 402 5.61 -1.27 -10.14
N HIS A 403 5.98 -2.38 -10.77
CA HIS A 403 6.98 -2.41 -11.84
C HIS A 403 6.45 -1.78 -13.13
N LEU A 404 5.15 -1.98 -13.43
CA LEU A 404 4.51 -1.30 -14.54
C LEU A 404 4.48 0.21 -14.33
N ARG A 405 4.23 0.69 -13.11
CA ARG A 405 4.32 2.11 -12.74
C ARG A 405 5.71 2.69 -13.07
N GLU A 406 6.78 2.01 -12.67
CA GLU A 406 8.16 2.43 -12.96
C GLU A 406 8.43 2.50 -14.47
N ALA A 407 7.99 1.48 -15.21
CA ALA A 407 8.15 1.42 -16.65
C ALA A 407 7.41 2.56 -17.38
N LEU A 408 6.21 2.90 -16.93
CA LEU A 408 5.42 4.02 -17.46
C LEU A 408 6.08 5.36 -17.13
N MET A 409 6.56 5.53 -15.89
CA MET A 409 7.28 6.74 -15.49
C MET A 409 8.58 6.94 -16.27
N ALA A 410 9.26 5.87 -16.66
CA ALA A 410 10.44 5.94 -17.53
C ALA A 410 10.12 6.38 -18.97
N ARG A 411 8.86 6.49 -19.32
CA ARG A 411 8.34 6.86 -20.64
C ARG A 411 7.52 8.14 -20.65
N GLY A 412 7.70 9.01 -19.66
CA GLY A 412 7.04 10.31 -19.58
C GLY A 412 5.59 10.27 -19.11
N LEU A 413 5.15 9.13 -18.58
CA LEU A 413 3.81 9.02 -18.00
C LEU A 413 3.88 9.07 -16.47
N GLY A 414 2.95 9.78 -15.85
CA GLY A 414 2.69 9.73 -14.42
C GLY A 414 1.65 8.64 -14.12
N VAL A 415 1.80 7.95 -12.99
CA VAL A 415 0.82 6.98 -12.50
C VAL A 415 0.70 7.13 -11.00
N ASP A 416 -0.50 7.47 -10.54
CA ASP A 416 -0.79 7.48 -9.11
C ASP A 416 -2.12 6.79 -8.79
N THR A 417 -2.30 6.45 -7.53
CA THR A 417 -3.42 5.66 -7.05
C THR A 417 -4.15 6.37 -5.92
N TYR A 418 -5.47 6.24 -5.93
CA TYR A 418 -6.36 6.83 -4.93
C TYR A 418 -7.32 5.74 -4.48
N GLU A 419 -7.34 5.46 -3.20
CA GLU A 419 -8.20 4.40 -2.69
C GLU A 419 -9.07 4.90 -1.55
N THR A 420 -10.22 4.28 -1.41
CA THR A 420 -11.21 4.63 -0.41
C THR A 420 -12.09 3.43 -0.11
N ALA A 421 -12.83 3.47 0.99
CA ALA A 421 -13.92 2.54 1.26
C ALA A 421 -15.20 3.30 1.59
N ALA A 422 -16.33 2.72 1.23
CA ALA A 422 -17.64 3.28 1.55
C ALA A 422 -18.68 2.17 1.68
N ASN A 423 -19.81 2.51 2.27
CA ASN A 423 -20.96 1.61 2.33
C ASN A 423 -21.49 1.31 0.91
N TRP A 424 -22.06 0.13 0.71
CA TRP A 424 -22.54 -0.34 -0.59
C TRP A 424 -23.42 0.67 -1.32
N SER A 425 -24.27 1.39 -0.60
CA SER A 425 -25.18 2.40 -1.19
C SER A 425 -24.46 3.62 -1.76
N ALA A 426 -23.28 3.96 -1.26
CA ALA A 426 -22.52 5.13 -1.71
C ALA A 426 -21.57 4.80 -2.87
N LEU A 427 -21.13 3.53 -3.02
CA LEU A 427 -20.11 3.15 -4.00
C LEU A 427 -20.42 3.54 -5.46
N PRO A 428 -21.66 3.40 -6.00
CA PRO A 428 -21.94 3.79 -7.38
C PRO A 428 -21.71 5.29 -7.65
N ALA A 429 -22.21 6.15 -6.76
CA ALA A 429 -22.02 7.60 -6.88
C ALA A 429 -20.56 8.00 -6.68
N LEU A 430 -19.88 7.39 -5.71
CA LEU A 430 -18.48 7.59 -5.42
C LEU A 430 -17.59 7.25 -6.62
N HIS A 431 -17.84 6.10 -7.28
CA HIS A 431 -17.10 5.69 -8.49
C HIS A 431 -17.19 6.75 -9.60
N VAL A 432 -18.41 7.22 -9.90
CA VAL A 432 -18.64 8.24 -10.95
C VAL A 432 -17.99 9.56 -10.57
N ALA A 433 -18.17 10.02 -9.32
CA ALA A 433 -17.66 11.30 -8.87
C ALA A 433 -16.12 11.38 -8.90
N VAL A 434 -15.43 10.36 -8.39
CA VAL A 434 -13.96 10.35 -8.35
C VAL A 434 -13.37 10.18 -9.76
N THR A 435 -13.94 9.31 -10.59
CA THR A 435 -13.52 9.14 -11.98
C THR A 435 -13.59 10.46 -12.73
N ARG A 436 -14.74 11.16 -12.64
CA ARG A 436 -14.93 12.46 -13.28
C ARG A 436 -13.98 13.53 -12.73
N ALA A 437 -13.84 13.61 -11.41
CA ALA A 437 -12.96 14.59 -10.77
C ALA A 437 -11.51 14.45 -11.24
N LEU A 438 -10.99 13.21 -11.36
CA LEU A 438 -9.66 12.95 -11.89
C LEU A 438 -9.52 13.33 -13.36
N GLN A 439 -10.51 13.02 -14.20
CA GLN A 439 -10.50 13.38 -15.62
C GLN A 439 -10.54 14.90 -15.82
N ASP A 440 -11.41 15.59 -15.09
CA ASP A 440 -11.54 17.06 -15.15
C ASP A 440 -10.26 17.75 -14.63
N ALA A 441 -9.67 17.22 -13.55
CA ALA A 441 -8.42 17.74 -12.99
C ALA A 441 -7.25 17.57 -13.97
N ALA A 442 -7.12 16.42 -14.63
CA ALA A 442 -6.12 16.22 -15.66
C ALA A 442 -6.30 17.20 -16.84
N GLY A 443 -7.54 17.39 -17.27
CA GLY A 443 -7.87 18.38 -18.31
C GLY A 443 -7.43 19.81 -17.97
N LYS A 444 -7.53 20.21 -16.69
CA LYS A 444 -7.03 21.51 -16.22
C LYS A 444 -5.51 21.65 -16.31
N THR A 445 -4.79 20.55 -16.27
CA THR A 445 -3.32 20.53 -16.48
C THR A 445 -2.92 20.33 -17.95
N GLY A 446 -3.88 20.40 -18.87
CA GLY A 446 -3.65 20.31 -20.32
C GLY A 446 -3.40 18.90 -20.83
N VAL A 447 -3.68 17.86 -20.05
CA VAL A 447 -3.44 16.46 -20.45
C VAL A 447 -4.71 15.61 -20.33
N LYS A 448 -4.74 14.51 -21.06
CA LYS A 448 -5.77 13.48 -20.91
C LYS A 448 -5.29 12.41 -19.94
N ALA A 449 -6.03 12.16 -18.86
CA ALA A 449 -5.79 11.00 -18.01
C ALA A 449 -6.62 9.79 -18.45
N ALA A 450 -6.04 8.61 -18.34
CA ALA A 450 -6.77 7.35 -18.28
C ALA A 450 -7.01 7.02 -16.82
N VAL A 451 -8.28 6.94 -16.43
CA VAL A 451 -8.70 6.64 -15.07
C VAL A 451 -9.35 5.27 -15.06
N PHE A 452 -8.87 4.41 -14.19
CA PHE A 452 -9.30 3.03 -14.00
C PHE A 452 -9.78 2.87 -12.56
N CYS A 453 -10.75 1.99 -12.34
CA CYS A 453 -11.18 1.63 -11.00
C CYS A 453 -11.39 0.13 -10.86
N HIS A 454 -10.98 -0.40 -9.71
CA HIS A 454 -11.46 -1.71 -9.31
C HIS A 454 -12.02 -1.70 -7.89
N LEU A 455 -13.03 -2.53 -7.67
CA LEU A 455 -13.51 -2.87 -6.34
C LEU A 455 -12.67 -4.05 -5.82
N SER A 456 -12.25 -3.94 -4.57
CA SER A 456 -11.58 -5.00 -3.82
C SER A 456 -11.97 -4.90 -2.34
N HIS A 457 -11.57 -5.86 -1.51
CA HIS A 457 -11.82 -5.86 -0.05
C HIS A 457 -13.31 -5.61 0.26
N SER A 458 -14.09 -6.66 0.10
CA SER A 458 -15.53 -6.62 0.35
C SER A 458 -15.88 -6.96 1.80
N TYR A 459 -16.82 -6.20 2.36
CA TYR A 459 -17.35 -6.34 3.72
C TYR A 459 -18.88 -6.46 3.65
N ALA A 460 -19.50 -6.90 4.74
CA ALA A 460 -20.96 -6.97 4.79
C ALA A 460 -21.65 -5.59 4.56
N ASP A 461 -21.00 -4.52 5.00
CA ASP A 461 -21.54 -3.14 4.97
C ASP A 461 -20.98 -2.27 3.84
N GLY A 462 -19.89 -2.68 3.16
CA GLY A 462 -19.27 -1.88 2.11
C GLY A 462 -18.12 -2.57 1.41
N ALA A 463 -17.37 -1.80 0.61
CA ALA A 463 -16.18 -2.29 -0.08
C ALA A 463 -15.18 -1.15 -0.36
N CYS A 464 -13.95 -1.54 -0.75
CA CYS A 464 -12.93 -0.60 -1.20
C CYS A 464 -13.02 -0.38 -2.71
N LEU A 465 -12.95 0.87 -3.14
CA LEU A 465 -12.68 1.28 -4.52
C LEU A 465 -11.24 1.77 -4.63
N TYR A 466 -10.53 1.25 -5.62
CA TYR A 466 -9.14 1.56 -5.90
C TYR A 466 -9.04 2.19 -7.29
N PHE A 467 -8.79 3.49 -7.32
CA PHE A 467 -8.62 4.23 -8.58
C PHE A 467 -7.15 4.31 -8.94
N THR A 468 -6.86 4.16 -10.22
CA THR A 468 -5.53 4.41 -10.82
C THR A 468 -5.69 5.47 -11.89
N ALA A 469 -4.95 6.56 -11.78
CA ALA A 469 -4.85 7.55 -12.85
C ALA A 469 -3.47 7.45 -13.51
N ALA A 470 -3.47 7.29 -14.83
CA ALA A 470 -2.28 7.38 -15.66
C ALA A 470 -2.41 8.60 -16.58
N PHE A 471 -1.36 9.39 -16.72
CA PHE A 471 -1.41 10.66 -17.44
C PHE A 471 -0.03 11.03 -18.01
N PRO A 472 0.07 11.79 -19.12
CA PRO A 472 1.31 12.42 -19.53
C PRO A 472 1.79 13.41 -18.46
N ARG A 473 3.08 13.39 -18.12
CA ARG A 473 3.65 14.32 -17.14
C ARG A 473 3.76 15.73 -17.72
N ALA A 474 3.30 16.73 -16.97
CA ALA A 474 3.43 18.14 -17.29
C ALA A 474 4.81 18.68 -16.87
N ALA A 475 5.15 19.91 -17.26
CA ALA A 475 6.39 20.57 -16.85
C ALA A 475 6.46 20.79 -15.33
N ASP A 476 5.35 21.14 -14.70
CA ASP A 476 5.19 21.16 -13.25
C ASP A 476 4.54 19.84 -12.79
N GLU A 477 5.35 18.80 -12.65
CA GLU A 477 4.89 17.47 -12.25
C GLU A 477 4.28 17.43 -10.85
N HIS A 478 4.83 18.19 -9.93
CA HIS A 478 4.32 18.25 -8.55
C HIS A 478 2.98 18.98 -8.45
N GLY A 479 2.85 20.14 -9.09
CA GLY A 479 1.58 20.88 -9.16
C GLY A 479 0.50 20.11 -9.90
N GLN A 480 0.85 19.38 -10.96
CA GLN A 480 -0.05 18.46 -11.64
C GLN A 480 -0.58 17.38 -10.69
N TRP A 481 0.31 16.69 -9.98
CA TRP A 481 -0.05 15.68 -9.01
C TRP A 481 -0.95 16.25 -7.91
N LEU A 482 -0.59 17.40 -7.33
CA LEU A 482 -1.37 18.05 -6.28
C LEU A 482 -2.80 18.38 -6.74
N THR A 483 -2.94 18.82 -8.00
CA THR A 483 -4.25 19.10 -8.62
C THR A 483 -5.11 17.83 -8.70
N LEU A 484 -4.52 16.71 -9.14
CA LEU A 484 -5.20 15.41 -9.20
C LEU A 484 -5.53 14.87 -7.81
N LYS A 485 -4.56 14.92 -6.88
CA LYS A 485 -4.71 14.45 -5.50
C LYS A 485 -5.86 15.20 -4.80
N LYS A 486 -5.86 16.53 -4.92
CA LYS A 486 -6.92 17.34 -4.34
C LYS A 486 -8.28 16.99 -4.93
N ALA A 487 -8.43 16.93 -6.23
CA ALA A 487 -9.70 16.62 -6.88
C ALA A 487 -10.25 15.25 -6.47
N ALA A 488 -9.41 14.23 -6.46
CA ALA A 488 -9.80 12.88 -6.05
C ALA A 488 -10.23 12.84 -4.58
N THR A 489 -9.43 13.40 -3.68
CA THR A 489 -9.68 13.34 -2.23
C THR A 489 -10.92 14.16 -1.84
N ASP A 490 -11.11 15.34 -2.43
CA ASP A 490 -12.33 16.14 -2.23
C ASP A 490 -13.58 15.37 -2.70
N ALA A 491 -13.52 14.73 -3.88
CA ALA A 491 -14.62 13.92 -4.40
C ALA A 491 -14.91 12.69 -3.52
N ILE A 492 -13.89 12.02 -3.00
CA ILE A 492 -14.01 10.91 -2.06
C ILE A 492 -14.80 11.34 -0.83
N LEU A 493 -14.35 12.38 -0.14
CA LEU A 493 -14.97 12.82 1.11
C LEU A 493 -16.37 13.41 0.89
N ALA A 494 -16.60 14.13 -0.21
CA ALA A 494 -17.90 14.68 -0.55
C ALA A 494 -18.97 13.61 -0.86
N ASN A 495 -18.55 12.38 -1.22
CA ASN A 495 -19.45 11.26 -1.51
C ASN A 495 -19.41 10.15 -0.43
N GLY A 496 -19.00 10.49 0.79
CA GLY A 496 -19.06 9.57 1.94
C GLY A 496 -18.00 8.47 1.93
N GLY A 497 -16.94 8.63 1.15
CA GLY A 497 -15.79 7.71 1.16
C GLY A 497 -14.84 7.99 2.33
N ALA A 498 -14.20 6.96 2.86
CA ALA A 498 -13.12 7.08 3.83
C ALA A 498 -11.88 7.73 3.17
N LEU A 499 -11.12 8.52 3.93
CA LEU A 499 -9.92 9.20 3.42
C LEU A 499 -8.85 8.22 2.92
N SER A 500 -8.72 7.08 3.59
CA SER A 500 -7.90 5.94 3.16
C SER A 500 -8.47 4.66 3.74
N HIS A 501 -8.37 3.56 2.99
CA HIS A 501 -8.74 2.22 3.44
C HIS A 501 -7.53 1.42 3.91
N HIS A 502 -6.40 1.46 3.18
CA HIS A 502 -5.23 0.62 3.47
C HIS A 502 -3.86 1.25 3.13
N HIS A 503 -3.82 2.45 2.54
CA HIS A 503 -2.56 3.14 2.24
C HIS A 503 -2.01 3.93 3.43
N GLY A 504 -2.85 4.25 4.41
CA GLY A 504 -2.50 5.09 5.54
C GLY A 504 -2.80 6.57 5.32
N MET A 505 -2.50 7.37 6.32
CA MET A 505 -2.68 8.83 6.31
C MET A 505 -1.50 9.53 5.63
N GLY A 506 -0.31 9.34 6.16
CA GLY A 506 0.90 10.04 5.73
C GLY A 506 0.76 11.54 5.68
N ALA A 507 1.72 12.22 5.07
CA ALA A 507 1.66 13.65 4.81
C ALA A 507 0.68 13.99 3.67
N ASP A 508 0.52 13.09 2.70
CA ASP A 508 -0.29 13.32 1.50
C ASP A 508 -1.79 13.46 1.78
N HIS A 509 -2.30 12.87 2.88
CA HIS A 509 -3.70 12.95 3.28
C HIS A 509 -3.95 13.93 4.45
N ALA A 510 -2.89 14.40 5.10
CA ALA A 510 -2.97 15.27 6.27
C ALA A 510 -3.88 16.52 6.08
N PRO A 511 -3.90 17.21 4.90
CA PRO A 511 -4.78 18.37 4.70
C PRO A 511 -6.28 18.08 4.91
N TRP A 512 -6.70 16.85 4.73
CA TRP A 512 -8.11 16.42 4.86
C TRP A 512 -8.43 15.72 6.18
N ALA A 513 -7.43 15.54 7.06
CA ALA A 513 -7.60 14.78 8.30
C ALA A 513 -8.73 15.33 9.19
N LYS A 514 -8.84 16.67 9.32
CA LYS A 514 -9.90 17.32 10.11
C LYS A 514 -11.30 17.05 9.51
N GLN A 515 -11.45 17.11 8.19
CA GLN A 515 -12.71 16.84 7.52
C GLN A 515 -13.10 15.36 7.65
N ALA A 516 -12.14 14.44 7.53
CA ALA A 516 -12.38 13.00 7.57
C ALA A 516 -12.67 12.48 9.00
N ASN A 517 -11.90 12.91 9.98
CA ASN A 517 -11.93 12.33 11.33
C ASN A 517 -12.65 13.21 12.37
N GLY A 518 -12.84 14.49 12.06
CA GLY A 518 -13.36 15.47 13.00
C GLY A 518 -12.31 15.96 14.02
N GLU A 519 -12.51 17.17 14.51
CA GLU A 519 -11.57 17.86 15.41
C GLU A 519 -11.37 17.13 16.75
N LYS A 520 -12.45 16.56 17.30
CA LYS A 520 -12.39 15.85 18.59
C LYS A 520 -11.55 14.57 18.50
N SER A 521 -11.68 13.80 17.42
CA SER A 521 -10.90 12.57 17.21
C SER A 521 -9.41 12.90 17.06
N LEU A 522 -9.07 13.95 16.30
CA LEU A 522 -7.68 14.40 16.18
C LEU A 522 -7.11 14.92 17.50
N SER A 523 -7.92 15.61 18.31
CA SER A 523 -7.52 16.04 19.66
C SER A 523 -7.24 14.86 20.60
N VAL A 524 -8.05 13.80 20.53
CA VAL A 524 -7.81 12.56 21.28
C VAL A 524 -6.52 11.89 20.83
N LEU A 525 -6.33 11.77 19.51
CA LEU A 525 -5.10 11.19 18.94
C LEU A 525 -3.85 11.98 19.37
N ALA A 526 -3.91 13.31 19.32
CA ALA A 526 -2.82 14.18 19.79
C ALA A 526 -2.54 14.01 21.29
N SER A 527 -3.57 13.78 22.12
CA SER A 527 -3.41 13.54 23.54
C SER A 527 -2.74 12.18 23.82
N LEU A 528 -3.11 11.16 23.06
CA LEU A 528 -2.45 9.85 23.11
C LEU A 528 -0.98 9.97 22.66
N ALA A 529 -0.71 10.68 21.56
CA ALA A 529 0.66 10.93 21.12
C ALA A 529 1.51 11.56 22.21
N ARG A 530 1.02 12.61 22.88
CA ARG A 530 1.72 13.24 24.02
C ARG A 530 1.92 12.33 25.24
N SER A 531 1.05 11.33 25.44
CA SER A 531 1.25 10.35 26.54
C SER A 531 2.42 9.43 26.28
N PHE A 532 2.66 9.05 25.02
CA PHE A 532 3.79 8.21 24.62
C PHE A 532 5.06 9.03 24.34
N ASP A 533 4.90 10.24 23.84
CA ASP A 533 5.98 11.14 23.40
C ASP A 533 5.75 12.58 23.90
N PRO A 534 5.98 12.85 25.18
CA PRO A 534 5.75 14.19 25.75
C PRO A 534 6.74 15.24 25.22
N GLN A 535 7.87 14.85 24.63
CA GLN A 535 8.91 15.75 24.14
C GLN A 535 8.86 15.96 22.61
N GLY A 536 7.96 15.27 21.89
CA GLY A 536 7.85 15.35 20.43
C GLY A 536 9.09 14.83 19.71
N ILE A 537 9.61 13.68 20.15
CA ILE A 537 10.80 13.03 19.57
C ILE A 537 10.45 12.31 18.28
N MET A 538 9.30 11.63 18.27
CA MET A 538 8.87 10.92 17.06
C MET A 538 8.57 11.91 15.92
N ALA A 539 8.92 11.51 14.71
CA ALA A 539 8.73 12.32 13.50
C ALA A 539 8.11 11.46 12.40
N THR A 540 6.91 11.79 11.97
CA THR A 540 6.15 11.06 10.95
C THR A 540 5.30 12.01 10.13
N GLY A 541 4.97 11.66 8.88
CA GLY A 541 4.04 12.40 8.05
C GLY A 541 2.68 12.64 8.70
N LEU A 542 2.24 11.70 9.56
CA LEU A 542 0.98 11.81 10.30
C LEU A 542 0.94 13.00 11.27
N HIS A 543 2.07 13.47 11.79
CA HIS A 543 2.10 14.64 12.67
C HIS A 543 1.50 15.89 12.04
N THR A 544 1.62 16.04 10.73
CA THR A 544 1.06 17.19 10.00
C THR A 544 -0.47 17.23 10.04
N ALA A 545 -1.11 16.12 10.38
CA ALA A 545 -2.57 16.01 10.53
C ALA A 545 -3.08 16.41 11.92
N LEU A 546 -2.19 16.50 12.92
CA LEU A 546 -2.60 16.75 14.30
C LEU A 546 -2.76 18.24 14.61
N PRO A 547 -3.73 18.64 15.47
CA PRO A 547 -3.83 20.00 15.99
C PRO A 547 -2.54 20.36 16.75
N ASN A 548 -1.97 21.52 16.45
CA ASN A 548 -0.70 21.98 17.03
C ASN A 548 0.48 21.06 16.64
N GLY A 549 0.53 20.63 15.36
CA GLY A 549 1.59 19.81 14.82
C GLY A 549 2.94 20.18 15.38
N GLY A 550 3.50 19.31 16.15
CA GLY A 550 4.52 19.50 17.16
C GLY A 550 5.88 20.01 16.71
#